data_36f6bb9cdd1992f331c1424284cd0ca0
#
_entry.id   36f6bb9cdd1992f331c1424284cd0ca0
#
_cell.length_a   1.000
_cell.length_b   1.000
_cell.length_c   1.000
_cell.angle_alpha   90.00
_cell.angle_beta   90.00
_cell.angle_gamma   90.00
#
_symmetry.space_group_name_H-M   'P 1'
#
loop_
_entity.id
_entity.type
_entity.pdbx_description
1 polymer ?
#
loop_
_entity_poly.entity_id
_entity_poly.type
_entity_poly.pdbx_seq_one_letter_code
_entity_poly.pdbx_strand_id
1 'polypeptide(L)'
;MFLAYPSSRELVTLATSADSEQNFSDGEVMAMLTELEVNGKRYPVNYPADTPLLYVLRDELGLTGSKYGCGEGQCGACAVLIGGAPRRSCQIPVSAAAGKPVVTIEGLEKDGRLHPVQQAFLDAGAFQCAYCTSGMIMSSVGLLQTNPNPSQADIVQFLQGNVCRCGTHPRIIDAVRQAAKMMREQGR
;
A
#
# COMPACT_ATOMS: atom_id res chain seq x y z
N MET A 1 6.04 22.86 -41.13
CA MET A 1 4.59 22.86 -41.37
C MET A 1 3.94 22.11 -40.21
N PHE A 2 3.63 22.86 -39.13
CA PHE A 2 3.08 22.30 -37.90
C PHE A 2 1.56 22.30 -38.07
N LEU A 3 0.95 21.12 -38.03
CA LEU A 3 -0.49 20.98 -37.98
C LEU A 3 -0.97 21.28 -36.55
N ALA A 4 -1.74 22.34 -36.41
CA ALA A 4 -2.38 22.72 -35.14
C ALA A 4 -3.47 21.71 -34.78
N TYR A 5 -3.42 21.19 -33.55
CA TYR A 5 -4.47 20.37 -32.93
C TYR A 5 -5.60 21.31 -32.46
N PRO A 6 -6.87 21.01 -32.79
CA PRO A 6 -8.00 21.81 -32.30
C PRO A 6 -8.20 21.63 -30.81
N SER A 7 -8.54 22.73 -30.14
CA SER A 7 -8.80 22.78 -28.70
C SER A 7 -10.09 22.05 -28.33
N SER A 8 -10.07 21.41 -27.17
CA SER A 8 -11.09 20.52 -26.60
C SER A 8 -12.45 21.17 -26.25
N ARG A 9 -12.83 22.27 -26.89
CA ARG A 9 -14.11 22.98 -26.64
C ARG A 9 -15.17 22.89 -27.77
N GLU A 10 -14.86 22.26 -28.88
CA GLU A 10 -15.78 22.25 -30.04
C GLU A 10 -16.43 20.90 -30.37
N LEU A 11 -16.35 19.89 -29.48
CA LEU A 11 -16.96 18.57 -29.74
C LEU A 11 -18.17 18.24 -28.86
N VAL A 12 -18.85 19.24 -28.30
CA VAL A 12 -20.08 19.02 -27.53
C VAL A 12 -21.26 19.72 -28.20
N THR A 13 -21.54 19.39 -29.42
CA THR A 13 -22.88 19.65 -29.99
C THR A 13 -22.99 18.85 -31.28
N LEU A 14 -23.55 17.65 -31.23
CA LEU A 14 -24.28 16.93 -32.28
C LEU A 14 -24.41 15.45 -31.91
N ALA A 15 -25.42 15.11 -31.14
CA ALA A 15 -26.11 13.82 -31.20
C ALA A 15 -27.32 13.84 -30.28
N THR A 16 -28.38 14.55 -30.73
CA THR A 16 -29.73 14.26 -30.29
C THR A 16 -30.38 13.47 -31.42
N SER A 17 -30.44 12.16 -31.28
CA SER A 17 -31.48 11.37 -31.91
C SER A 17 -31.67 10.09 -31.11
N ALA A 18 -32.89 9.90 -30.69
CA ALA A 18 -33.40 8.74 -29.97
C ALA A 18 -33.07 7.42 -30.68
N ASP A 19 -32.72 6.42 -29.87
CA ASP A 19 -33.43 5.12 -29.85
C ASP A 19 -32.55 4.07 -29.18
N SER A 20 -33.22 3.29 -28.39
CA SER A 20 -32.83 2.08 -27.68
C SER A 20 -32.52 2.27 -26.17
N GLU A 21 -33.63 2.25 -25.42
CA GLU A 21 -33.63 1.86 -24.00
C GLU A 21 -33.09 0.44 -23.89
N GLN A 22 -31.77 0.32 -23.76
CA GLN A 22 -31.19 -0.87 -23.15
C GLN A 22 -31.26 -0.66 -21.64
N ASN A 23 -32.32 -1.22 -21.10
CA ASN A 23 -32.53 -1.38 -19.67
C ASN A 23 -31.40 -2.30 -19.12
N PHE A 24 -30.21 -1.74 -18.90
CA PHE A 24 -29.26 -2.31 -18.00
C PHE A 24 -29.90 -2.18 -16.61
N SER A 25 -30.38 -3.27 -16.08
CA SER A 25 -30.61 -3.40 -14.65
C SER A 25 -29.26 -3.31 -13.96
N ASP A 26 -28.78 -2.10 -13.80
CA ASP A 26 -27.66 -1.78 -12.93
C ASP A 26 -28.10 -2.19 -11.53
N GLY A 27 -27.60 -3.34 -11.09
CA GLY A 27 -27.55 -3.62 -9.67
C GLY A 27 -26.71 -2.47 -9.08
N GLU A 28 -27.41 -1.46 -8.57
CA GLU A 28 -26.80 -0.31 -7.88
C GLU A 28 -25.90 -0.89 -6.79
N VAL A 29 -24.60 -0.98 -7.08
CA VAL A 29 -23.60 -1.30 -6.06
C VAL A 29 -23.60 -0.10 -5.13
N MET A 30 -24.42 -0.21 -4.07
CA MET A 30 -24.58 0.86 -3.08
C MET A 30 -23.21 1.19 -2.50
N ALA A 31 -22.65 2.32 -2.91
CA ALA A 31 -21.47 2.87 -2.29
C ALA A 31 -21.83 3.21 -0.85
N MET A 32 -21.07 2.66 0.09
CA MET A 32 -21.29 2.90 1.52
C MET A 32 -20.27 3.92 2.01
N LEU A 33 -20.77 5.00 2.61
CA LEU A 33 -19.89 5.91 3.35
C LEU A 33 -19.26 5.15 4.52
N THR A 34 -17.98 4.95 4.44
CA THR A 34 -17.18 4.25 5.46
C THR A 34 -16.10 5.20 5.97
N GLU A 35 -15.87 5.22 7.26
CA GLU A 35 -14.75 5.97 7.84
C GLU A 35 -13.54 5.06 7.98
N LEU A 36 -12.41 5.47 7.38
CA LEU A 36 -11.13 4.81 7.51
C LEU A 36 -10.18 5.67 8.37
N GLU A 37 -9.50 5.04 9.31
CA GLU A 37 -8.37 5.65 10.01
C GLU A 37 -7.07 5.23 9.32
N VAL A 38 -6.41 6.18 8.64
CA VAL A 38 -5.17 5.93 7.90
C VAL A 38 -4.09 6.90 8.38
N ASN A 39 -2.96 6.36 8.83
CA ASN A 39 -1.83 7.14 9.38
C ASN A 39 -2.24 8.14 10.47
N GLY A 40 -3.19 7.71 11.34
CA GLY A 40 -3.71 8.52 12.44
C GLY A 40 -4.69 9.62 12.04
N LYS A 41 -5.12 9.66 10.77
CA LYS A 41 -6.15 10.58 10.27
C LYS A 41 -7.39 9.81 9.84
N ARG A 42 -8.56 10.40 10.02
CA ARG A 42 -9.84 9.82 9.61
C ARG A 42 -10.27 10.38 8.27
N TYR A 43 -10.71 9.48 7.40
CA TYR A 43 -11.14 9.80 6.04
C TYR A 43 -12.51 9.19 5.79
N PRO A 44 -13.53 9.99 5.48
CA PRO A 44 -14.78 9.47 4.94
C PRO A 44 -14.52 8.99 3.51
N VAL A 45 -14.81 7.75 3.23
CA VAL A 45 -14.64 7.15 1.90
C VAL A 45 -15.96 6.59 1.42
N ASN A 46 -16.29 6.82 0.15
CA ASN A 46 -17.54 6.39 -0.46
C ASN A 46 -17.24 5.40 -1.58
N TYR A 47 -17.15 4.14 -1.22
CA TYR A 47 -16.82 3.03 -2.12
C TYR A 47 -17.71 1.83 -1.85
N PRO A 48 -17.93 0.95 -2.85
CA PRO A 48 -18.49 -0.37 -2.60
C PRO A 48 -17.72 -1.09 -1.50
N ALA A 49 -18.44 -1.77 -0.61
CA ALA A 49 -17.87 -2.37 0.61
C ALA A 49 -16.78 -3.41 0.34
N ASP A 50 -16.80 -4.03 -0.83
CA ASP A 50 -15.88 -5.05 -1.32
C ASP A 50 -14.67 -4.48 -2.09
N THR A 51 -14.64 -3.15 -2.35
CA THR A 51 -13.51 -2.50 -3.02
C THR A 51 -12.21 -2.79 -2.27
N PRO A 52 -11.15 -3.27 -2.97
CA PRO A 52 -9.86 -3.50 -2.33
C PRO A 52 -9.28 -2.22 -1.73
N LEU A 53 -8.86 -2.29 -0.47
CA LEU A 53 -8.28 -1.16 0.26
C LEU A 53 -7.14 -0.47 -0.50
N LEU A 54 -6.37 -1.23 -1.27
CA LEU A 54 -5.25 -0.70 -2.05
C LEU A 54 -5.68 0.42 -3.00
N TYR A 55 -6.83 0.29 -3.66
CA TYR A 55 -7.34 1.32 -4.59
C TYR A 55 -7.73 2.58 -3.83
N VAL A 56 -8.44 2.45 -2.71
CA VAL A 56 -8.82 3.60 -1.89
C VAL A 56 -7.58 4.35 -1.37
N LEU A 57 -6.56 3.63 -0.88
CA LEU A 57 -5.32 4.25 -0.43
C LEU A 57 -4.62 5.03 -1.54
N ARG A 58 -4.57 4.48 -2.76
CA ARG A 58 -3.82 5.06 -3.87
C ARG A 58 -4.58 6.13 -4.62
N ASP A 59 -5.84 5.85 -4.95
CA ASP A 59 -6.58 6.65 -5.93
C ASP A 59 -7.37 7.77 -5.23
N GLU A 60 -7.88 7.52 -4.03
CA GLU A 60 -8.61 8.52 -3.25
C GLU A 60 -7.69 9.30 -2.31
N LEU A 61 -6.86 8.59 -1.52
CA LEU A 61 -6.03 9.24 -0.51
C LEU A 61 -4.64 9.66 -1.03
N GLY A 62 -4.30 9.34 -2.27
CA GLY A 62 -3.02 9.69 -2.87
C GLY A 62 -1.80 8.99 -2.24
N LEU A 63 -2.02 7.95 -1.41
CA LEU A 63 -0.97 7.20 -0.71
C LEU A 63 -0.38 6.13 -1.65
N THR A 64 0.48 6.54 -2.55
CA THR A 64 0.99 5.71 -3.66
C THR A 64 2.18 4.82 -3.27
N GLY A 65 2.66 4.88 -2.05
CA GLY A 65 3.77 4.06 -1.54
C GLY A 65 3.44 2.57 -1.52
N SER A 66 2.20 2.19 -1.17
CA SER A 66 1.72 0.82 -1.38
C SER A 66 1.54 0.55 -2.86
N LYS A 67 2.14 -0.55 -3.38
CA LYS A 67 2.20 -0.81 -4.83
C LYS A 67 1.26 -1.92 -5.27
N TYR A 68 0.62 -1.75 -6.41
CA TYR A 68 -0.10 -2.81 -7.09
C TYR A 68 0.90 -3.70 -7.85
N GLY A 69 1.11 -4.93 -7.39
CA GLY A 69 1.95 -5.92 -8.07
C GLY A 69 1.12 -7.02 -8.71
N CYS A 70 0.86 -8.12 -7.99
CA CYS A 70 0.09 -9.24 -8.51
C CYS A 70 -1.43 -9.05 -8.45
N GLY A 71 -1.95 -8.24 -7.52
CA GLY A 71 -3.40 -8.15 -7.26
C GLY A 71 -4.01 -9.36 -6.52
N GLU A 72 -3.22 -10.41 -6.25
CA GLU A 72 -3.66 -11.72 -5.76
C GLU A 72 -3.09 -12.06 -4.37
N GLY A 73 -2.56 -11.08 -3.63
CA GLY A 73 -2.01 -11.30 -2.30
C GLY A 73 -0.65 -12.02 -2.24
N GLN A 74 -0.05 -12.39 -3.37
CA GLN A 74 1.15 -13.25 -3.43
C GLN A 74 2.46 -12.48 -3.26
N CYS A 75 2.58 -11.29 -3.88
CA CYS A 75 3.89 -10.61 -4.01
C CYS A 75 4.26 -9.70 -2.83
N GLY A 76 3.30 -9.28 -2.03
CA GLY A 76 3.52 -8.43 -0.87
C GLY A 76 3.85 -6.96 -1.13
N ALA A 77 3.90 -6.48 -2.38
CA ALA A 77 4.19 -5.09 -2.69
C ALA A 77 3.16 -4.09 -2.14
N CYS A 78 1.93 -4.56 -1.90
CA CYS A 78 0.82 -3.79 -1.35
C CYS A 78 0.69 -3.89 0.18
N ALA A 79 1.69 -4.43 0.90
CA ALA A 79 1.57 -4.60 2.34
C ALA A 79 1.39 -3.27 3.08
N VAL A 80 0.44 -3.27 4.01
CA VAL A 80 0.16 -2.21 5.00
C VAL A 80 -0.02 -2.86 6.36
N LEU A 81 0.05 -2.09 7.45
CA LEU A 81 -0.34 -2.60 8.77
C LEU A 81 -1.83 -2.28 9.00
N ILE A 82 -2.61 -3.26 9.41
CA ILE A 82 -3.99 -3.09 9.85
C ILE A 82 -4.08 -3.63 11.28
N GLY A 83 -4.39 -2.78 12.24
CA GLY A 83 -4.34 -3.14 13.64
C GLY A 83 -2.95 -3.64 14.09
N GLY A 84 -1.88 -3.09 13.52
CA GLY A 84 -0.48 -3.48 13.77
C GLY A 84 0.02 -4.70 13.00
N ALA A 85 -0.86 -5.49 12.38
CA ALA A 85 -0.45 -6.69 11.62
C ALA A 85 -0.28 -6.40 10.12
N PRO A 86 0.77 -6.91 9.45
CA PRO A 86 0.93 -6.74 8.02
C PRO A 86 -0.13 -7.50 7.24
N ARG A 87 -0.79 -6.79 6.31
CA ARG A 87 -1.86 -7.31 5.47
C ARG A 87 -1.66 -6.90 4.02
N ARG A 88 -2.16 -7.70 3.09
CA ARG A 88 -2.12 -7.45 1.64
C ARG A 88 -3.31 -6.59 1.25
N SER A 89 -3.15 -5.27 1.15
CA SER A 89 -4.27 -4.34 0.90
C SER A 89 -5.01 -4.59 -0.42
N CYS A 90 -4.40 -5.27 -1.39
CA CYS A 90 -5.08 -5.70 -2.62
C CYS A 90 -6.13 -6.81 -2.41
N GLN A 91 -6.13 -7.47 -1.25
CA GLN A 91 -7.06 -8.56 -0.91
C GLN A 91 -7.99 -8.21 0.25
N ILE A 92 -7.81 -7.07 0.87
CA ILE A 92 -8.63 -6.63 1.99
C ILE A 92 -9.70 -5.68 1.46
N PRO A 93 -10.99 -6.00 1.58
CA PRO A 93 -12.06 -5.07 1.24
C PRO A 93 -12.04 -3.87 2.19
N VAL A 94 -12.43 -2.70 1.69
CA VAL A 94 -12.45 -1.45 2.47
C VAL A 94 -13.28 -1.58 3.75
N SER A 95 -14.39 -2.31 3.68
CA SER A 95 -15.26 -2.59 4.84
C SER A 95 -14.54 -3.36 5.96
N ALA A 96 -13.61 -4.27 5.62
CA ALA A 96 -12.86 -5.03 6.61
C ALA A 96 -11.74 -4.23 7.30
N ALA A 97 -11.36 -3.09 6.71
CA ALA A 97 -10.42 -2.15 7.30
C ALA A 97 -11.10 -1.09 8.20
N ALA A 98 -12.41 -0.90 8.05
CA ALA A 98 -13.18 0.04 8.86
C ALA A 98 -13.02 -0.23 10.36
N GLY A 99 -12.87 0.85 11.15
CA GLY A 99 -12.69 0.77 12.61
C GLY A 99 -11.35 0.20 13.08
N LYS A 100 -10.40 -0.04 12.17
CA LYS A 100 -9.04 -0.48 12.50
C LYS A 100 -8.02 0.55 12.01
N PRO A 101 -6.99 0.88 12.81
CA PRO A 101 -5.93 1.76 12.34
C PRO A 101 -5.17 1.09 11.19
N VAL A 102 -5.07 1.80 10.08
CA VAL A 102 -4.27 1.44 8.91
C VAL A 102 -3.01 2.30 8.90
N VAL A 103 -1.85 1.67 8.81
CA VAL A 103 -0.56 2.39 8.63
C VAL A 103 0.05 1.98 7.30
N THR A 104 0.36 2.97 6.48
CA THR A 104 1.08 2.80 5.22
C THR A 104 2.56 3.19 5.39
N ILE A 105 3.37 3.01 4.34
CA ILE A 105 4.79 3.37 4.37
C ILE A 105 5.00 4.87 4.67
N GLU A 106 4.07 5.72 4.22
CA GLU A 106 4.09 7.16 4.44
C GLU A 106 3.85 7.52 5.91
N GLY A 107 3.12 6.67 6.65
CA GLY A 107 2.82 6.89 8.06
C GLY A 107 3.86 6.37 9.05
N LEU A 108 4.95 5.79 8.57
CA LEU A 108 6.03 5.30 9.44
C LEU A 108 6.98 6.42 9.88
N GLU A 109 7.21 7.40 9.04
CA GLU A 109 7.99 8.60 9.37
C GLU A 109 7.25 9.44 10.39
N LYS A 110 7.96 9.98 11.36
CA LYS A 110 7.41 10.89 12.38
C LYS A 110 8.36 12.07 12.58
N ASP A 111 7.83 13.26 12.50
CA ASP A 111 8.55 14.52 12.78
C ASP A 111 9.86 14.66 11.98
N GLY A 112 9.85 14.29 10.70
CA GLY A 112 11.02 14.34 9.83
C GLY A 112 12.03 13.22 10.09
N ARG A 113 11.71 12.23 10.93
CA ARG A 113 12.58 11.10 11.26
C ARG A 113 12.04 9.80 10.68
N LEU A 114 12.88 9.16 9.89
CA LEU A 114 12.56 7.85 9.35
C LEU A 114 12.41 6.81 10.47
N HIS A 115 11.48 5.90 10.28
CA HIS A 115 11.40 4.73 11.14
C HIS A 115 12.70 3.90 11.03
N PRO A 116 13.22 3.26 12.10
CA PRO A 116 14.46 2.49 12.06
C PRO A 116 14.54 1.48 10.91
N VAL A 117 13.43 0.85 10.54
CA VAL A 117 13.38 -0.07 9.39
C VAL A 117 13.60 0.69 8.07
N GLN A 118 12.99 1.86 7.88
CA GLN A 118 13.22 2.68 6.69
C GLN A 118 14.69 3.09 6.58
N GLN A 119 15.26 3.58 7.69
CA GLN A 119 16.66 3.99 7.74
C GLN A 119 17.60 2.81 7.43
N ALA A 120 17.39 1.66 8.05
CA ALA A 120 18.23 0.48 7.81
C ALA A 120 18.16 -0.01 6.35
N PHE A 121 17.00 0.11 5.69
CA PHE A 121 16.88 -0.22 4.26
C PHE A 121 17.68 0.74 3.37
N LEU A 122 17.75 2.01 3.73
CA LEU A 122 18.59 3.00 3.04
C LEU A 122 20.09 2.68 3.26
N ASP A 123 20.49 2.49 4.50
CA ASP A 123 21.89 2.27 4.90
C ASP A 123 22.46 0.99 4.27
N ALA A 124 21.66 -0.07 4.19
CA ALA A 124 22.03 -1.34 3.57
C ALA A 124 21.90 -1.34 2.03
N GLY A 125 21.35 -0.29 1.41
CA GLY A 125 21.01 -0.28 -0.01
C GLY A 125 20.12 -1.47 -0.38
N ALA A 126 19.10 -1.77 0.46
CA ALA A 126 18.29 -2.98 0.37
C ALA A 126 17.23 -2.91 -0.74
N PHE A 127 17.54 -2.24 -1.84
CA PHE A 127 16.66 -2.07 -3.01
C PHE A 127 17.47 -1.85 -4.29
N GLN A 128 16.80 -2.03 -5.43
CA GLN A 128 17.25 -1.57 -6.75
C GLN A 128 16.15 -0.75 -7.42
N CYS A 129 15.14 -1.38 -8.05
CA CYS A 129 14.01 -0.65 -8.62
C CYS A 129 13.05 -0.05 -7.57
N ALA A 130 13.18 -0.44 -6.32
CA ALA A 130 12.40 -0.03 -5.16
C ALA A 130 10.90 -0.38 -5.20
N TYR A 131 10.41 -1.10 -6.21
CA TYR A 131 8.98 -1.39 -6.34
C TYR A 131 8.43 -2.24 -5.18
N CYS A 132 9.15 -3.25 -4.72
CA CYS A 132 8.78 -4.10 -3.59
C CYS A 132 9.15 -3.50 -2.23
N THR A 133 9.96 -2.43 -2.19
CA THR A 133 10.63 -1.96 -0.97
C THR A 133 9.64 -1.53 0.10
N SER A 134 8.60 -0.78 -0.25
CA SER A 134 7.57 -0.38 0.71
C SER A 134 6.90 -1.58 1.38
N GLY A 135 6.51 -2.58 0.59
CA GLY A 135 5.91 -3.81 1.12
C GLY A 135 6.87 -4.63 1.98
N MET A 136 8.16 -4.68 1.62
CA MET A 136 9.21 -5.31 2.43
C MET A 136 9.37 -4.60 3.77
N ILE A 137 9.43 -3.26 3.78
CA ILE A 137 9.53 -2.45 5.00
C ILE A 137 8.31 -2.68 5.89
N MET A 138 7.08 -2.58 5.34
CA MET A 138 5.85 -2.78 6.13
C MET A 138 5.77 -4.17 6.74
N SER A 139 6.14 -5.21 5.99
CA SER A 139 6.21 -6.58 6.53
C SER A 139 7.29 -6.71 7.60
N SER A 140 8.45 -6.07 7.42
CA SER A 140 9.53 -6.08 8.41
C SER A 140 9.17 -5.36 9.71
N VAL A 141 8.43 -4.24 9.62
CA VAL A 141 7.89 -3.56 10.81
C VAL A 141 6.98 -4.51 11.58
N GLY A 142 6.05 -5.18 10.90
CA GLY A 142 5.16 -6.16 11.54
C GLY A 142 5.91 -7.34 12.18
N LEU A 143 6.99 -7.83 11.56
CA LEU A 143 7.85 -8.84 12.16
C LEU A 143 8.49 -8.32 13.45
N LEU A 144 9.13 -7.15 13.40
CA LEU A 144 9.88 -6.61 14.53
C LEU A 144 8.99 -6.18 15.72
N GLN A 145 7.71 -5.90 15.49
CA GLN A 145 6.73 -5.68 16.55
C GLN A 145 6.43 -6.97 17.34
N THR A 146 6.45 -8.13 16.68
CA THR A 146 6.15 -9.43 17.32
C THR A 146 7.40 -10.18 17.75
N ASN A 147 8.50 -10.01 17.03
CA ASN A 147 9.80 -10.59 17.35
C ASN A 147 10.90 -9.51 17.24
N PRO A 148 11.28 -8.85 18.34
CA PRO A 148 12.26 -7.76 18.32
C PRO A 148 13.71 -8.22 18.10
N ASN A 149 13.97 -9.51 18.10
CA ASN A 149 15.31 -10.08 17.87
C ASN A 149 15.25 -11.32 16.97
N PRO A 150 14.79 -11.17 15.71
CA PRO A 150 14.60 -12.32 14.84
C PRO A 150 15.94 -12.93 14.41
N SER A 151 15.99 -14.26 14.35
CA SER A 151 17.05 -14.96 13.65
C SER A 151 16.94 -14.73 12.13
N GLN A 152 18.00 -15.04 11.40
CA GLN A 152 17.95 -14.99 9.94
C GLN A 152 16.86 -15.90 9.37
N ALA A 153 16.65 -17.07 9.96
CA ALA A 153 15.62 -18.01 9.56
C ALA A 153 14.22 -17.41 9.75
N ASP A 154 13.97 -16.73 10.88
CA ASP A 154 12.69 -16.04 11.15
C ASP A 154 12.40 -14.96 10.10
N ILE A 155 13.43 -14.17 9.75
CA ILE A 155 13.30 -13.11 8.74
C ILE A 155 12.94 -13.72 7.37
N VAL A 156 13.69 -14.75 6.96
CA VAL A 156 13.44 -15.44 5.68
C VAL A 156 12.03 -16.01 5.64
N GLN A 157 11.63 -16.72 6.70
CA GLN A 157 10.32 -17.34 6.80
C GLN A 157 9.19 -16.29 6.74
N PHE A 158 9.33 -15.20 7.49
CA PHE A 158 8.30 -14.15 7.55
C PHE A 158 8.14 -13.41 6.22
N LEU A 159 9.26 -13.17 5.53
CA LEU A 159 9.28 -12.44 4.26
C LEU A 159 9.08 -13.32 3.01
N GLN A 160 8.81 -14.62 3.15
CA GLN A 160 8.56 -15.54 2.02
C GLN A 160 7.46 -15.04 1.07
N GLY A 161 6.41 -14.41 1.61
CA GLY A 161 5.33 -13.80 0.84
C GLY A 161 5.66 -12.42 0.24
N ASN A 162 6.93 -11.97 0.28
CA ASN A 162 7.36 -10.72 -0.31
C ASN A 162 8.37 -11.00 -1.43
N VAL A 163 8.00 -10.67 -2.67
CA VAL A 163 8.80 -10.98 -3.86
C VAL A 163 9.64 -9.77 -4.27
N CYS A 164 10.95 -9.98 -4.43
CA CYS A 164 11.85 -9.00 -5.04
C CYS A 164 12.44 -9.57 -6.35
N ARG A 165 12.04 -9.01 -7.50
CA ARG A 165 12.54 -9.45 -8.81
C ARG A 165 14.01 -9.08 -9.05
N CYS A 166 14.52 -8.05 -8.37
CA CYS A 166 15.92 -7.61 -8.46
C CYS A 166 16.90 -8.48 -7.63
N GLY A 167 16.39 -9.38 -6.78
CA GLY A 167 17.24 -10.30 -6.01
C GLY A 167 17.96 -9.66 -4.83
N THR A 168 17.45 -8.57 -4.25
CA THR A 168 18.09 -7.86 -3.13
C THR A 168 17.88 -8.54 -1.76
N HIS A 169 17.36 -9.76 -1.71
CA HIS A 169 17.02 -10.46 -0.46
C HIS A 169 18.17 -10.50 0.59
N PRO A 170 19.45 -10.75 0.25
CA PRO A 170 20.51 -10.70 1.26
C PRO A 170 20.59 -9.34 1.97
N ARG A 171 20.54 -8.24 1.21
CA ARG A 171 20.58 -6.89 1.79
C ARG A 171 19.32 -6.56 2.60
N ILE A 172 18.15 -7.08 2.19
CA ILE A 172 16.90 -6.95 2.96
C ILE A 172 17.04 -7.64 4.32
N ILE A 173 17.58 -8.84 4.36
CA ILE A 173 17.83 -9.58 5.62
C ILE A 173 18.78 -8.77 6.53
N ASP A 174 19.85 -8.24 5.98
CA ASP A 174 20.80 -7.41 6.73
C ASP A 174 20.15 -6.13 7.26
N ALA A 175 19.33 -5.46 6.44
CA ALA A 175 18.58 -4.27 6.85
C ALA A 175 17.62 -4.59 8.01
N VAL A 176 16.89 -5.70 7.98
CA VAL A 176 15.98 -6.09 9.06
C VAL A 176 16.76 -6.37 10.35
N ARG A 177 17.92 -7.02 10.28
CA ARG A 177 18.80 -7.25 11.46
C ARG A 177 19.34 -5.93 12.04
N GLN A 178 19.74 -4.99 11.19
CA GLN A 178 20.17 -3.66 11.61
C GLN A 178 19.03 -2.88 12.27
N ALA A 179 17.85 -2.87 11.65
CA ALA A 179 16.65 -2.24 12.21
C ALA A 179 16.30 -2.81 13.59
N ALA A 180 16.33 -4.14 13.74
CA ALA A 180 16.09 -4.79 15.01
C ALA A 180 17.06 -4.31 16.11
N LYS A 181 18.36 -4.14 15.77
CA LYS A 181 19.34 -3.58 16.69
C LYS A 181 19.01 -2.13 17.05
N MET A 182 18.77 -1.27 16.05
CA MET A 182 18.43 0.15 16.26
C MET A 182 17.19 0.31 17.16
N MET A 183 16.15 -0.47 16.93
CA MET A 183 14.91 -0.40 17.71
C MET A 183 15.13 -0.79 19.18
N ARG A 184 15.96 -1.80 19.46
CA ARG A 184 16.31 -2.18 20.84
C ARG A 184 17.15 -1.13 21.56
N GLU A 185 18.03 -0.42 20.84
CA GLU A 185 18.86 0.65 21.39
C GLU A 185 18.05 1.92 21.71
N GLN A 186 17.01 2.21 20.91
CA GLN A 186 16.09 3.34 21.12
C GLN A 186 15.07 3.07 22.25
N GLY A 187 14.73 1.85 22.52
CA GLY A 187 13.80 1.45 23.60
C GLY A 187 14.46 1.31 24.99
N ARG A 188 15.76 1.60 25.10
CA ARG A 188 16.51 1.69 26.35
C ARG A 188 16.67 3.17 26.73
#